data_7ff27a14a34249dae412a420ef209c60
#
_entry.id   7ff27a14a34249dae412a420ef209c60
#
_cell.length_a   1.000
_cell.length_b   1.000
_cell.length_c   1.000
_cell.angle_alpha   90.00
_cell.angle_beta   90.00
_cell.angle_gamma   90.00
#
_symmetry.space_group_name_H-M   'P 1'
#
loop_
_entity.id
_entity.type
_entity.pdbx_description
1 polymer ?
#
loop_
_entity_poly.entity_id
_entity_poly.type
_entity_poly.pdbx_seq_one_letter_code
_entity_poly.pdbx_strand_id
1 'polypeptide(L)'
;MMKDETAIEPKNVIVTVENADGDPETQLEKNQEIELVDATEKTLAIEDGSHSMGNAGPFSTSGEEEEEEEEEEPKRNPWYQHPRIVELYRKADWWTLWIGLASFGLAVALVFAIPLEGRVKYVVPQPKTWHTNPFDAWDLYNLIGIPLLLLAFLVFYLVSLKAMGKLDGHMTAYVGGYFVMALIGTIAFWLGRNQWCSEHGLGYAVFAILLGMIVSNLTVLVGKEESIEWLQKKAAKDGEYFIKCSLVLLAVELTVLAEVGGPAMIVSWVGSPVAIIAGFFIGTRVFGCKDTLAMLIAVGASWCGASAISAVAPVVLASSEDVALAISVVAFFTVIFTFVQPYVAIAVGMPDDVAGAWIGGSVDQTGNVVVSAAIISDEAAEVAGIVKMVLNAGMGVMASVISCYWSAFRVSPDESGKEPPKFSIVMLWDKFPKFTLGFIITSVILTCMMQELDGTLEGDALPRAVSTLNKWWFAIAFVGIGLTTNVKKLFQEAWRSGIIQVYLVANTIDIFMALGLSYLAYRVVE
;
A
#
# COMPACT_ATOMS: atom_id res chain seq x y z
N MET A 1 -22.84 60.77 -39.48
CA MET A 1 -24.22 60.24 -39.55
C MET A 1 -24.19 58.92 -38.79
N MET A 2 -24.53 59.00 -37.53
CA MET A 2 -25.68 58.39 -36.83
C MET A 2 -25.61 56.86 -36.84
N LYS A 3 -25.26 56.33 -35.64
CA LYS A 3 -26.14 55.60 -34.66
C LYS A 3 -26.49 54.19 -35.17
N ASP A 4 -26.33 53.13 -34.41
CA ASP A 4 -26.97 52.85 -33.13
C ASP A 4 -26.21 51.74 -32.38
N GLU A 5 -26.13 51.97 -31.06
CA GLU A 5 -25.85 50.96 -30.03
C GLU A 5 -27.08 50.07 -29.88
N THR A 6 -26.87 48.76 -29.72
CA THR A 6 -27.80 47.89 -28.97
C THR A 6 -27.03 46.89 -28.15
N ALA A 7 -27.09 47.11 -26.82
CA ALA A 7 -26.71 46.17 -25.78
C ALA A 7 -27.56 44.90 -25.89
N ILE A 8 -26.92 43.75 -25.78
CA ILE A 8 -27.59 42.43 -25.65
C ILE A 8 -27.40 41.94 -24.22
N GLU A 9 -28.51 41.93 -23.47
CA GLU A 9 -28.60 41.28 -22.15
C GLU A 9 -28.33 39.77 -22.27
N PRO A 10 -27.73 39.13 -21.25
CA PRO A 10 -27.57 37.69 -21.24
C PRO A 10 -28.89 37.00 -20.90
N LYS A 11 -29.44 36.29 -21.88
CA LYS A 11 -30.57 35.39 -21.68
C LYS A 11 -30.13 34.15 -20.89
N ASN A 12 -30.76 33.95 -19.75
CA ASN A 12 -30.75 32.68 -19.03
C ASN A 12 -31.30 31.57 -19.93
N VAL A 13 -30.43 30.66 -20.34
CA VAL A 13 -30.82 29.41 -20.98
C VAL A 13 -31.06 28.39 -19.86
N ILE A 14 -32.32 28.15 -19.55
CA ILE A 14 -32.74 27.00 -18.75
C ILE A 14 -32.66 25.78 -19.66
N VAL A 15 -31.65 24.96 -19.48
CA VAL A 15 -31.58 23.62 -20.09
C VAL A 15 -32.32 22.68 -19.16
N THR A 16 -33.55 22.33 -19.53
CA THR A 16 -34.25 21.19 -18.95
C THR A 16 -33.62 19.92 -19.48
N VAL A 17 -32.83 19.23 -18.62
CA VAL A 17 -32.37 17.88 -18.91
C VAL A 17 -33.48 16.93 -18.43
N GLU A 18 -34.09 16.24 -19.36
CA GLU A 18 -34.99 15.11 -19.11
C GLU A 18 -34.21 13.98 -18.45
N ASN A 19 -34.84 13.41 -17.42
CA ASN A 19 -34.31 12.31 -16.59
C ASN A 19 -34.00 11.07 -17.44
N ALA A 20 -32.79 10.57 -17.28
CA ALA A 20 -32.47 9.15 -17.43
C ALA A 20 -31.98 8.64 -16.09
N ASP A 21 -32.54 7.55 -15.63
CA ASP A 21 -32.38 6.89 -14.36
C ASP A 21 -30.90 6.75 -13.95
N GLY A 22 -30.49 7.49 -12.94
CA GLY A 22 -29.17 7.42 -12.31
C GLY A 22 -29.34 7.04 -10.84
N ASP A 23 -28.66 5.98 -10.45
CA ASP A 23 -28.56 5.41 -9.12
C ASP A 23 -28.22 6.48 -8.06
N PRO A 24 -28.90 6.53 -6.91
CA PRO A 24 -28.66 7.51 -5.84
C PRO A 24 -27.24 7.50 -5.26
N GLU A 25 -26.51 6.39 -5.37
CA GLU A 25 -25.14 6.26 -4.88
C GLU A 25 -24.12 7.08 -5.68
N THR A 26 -24.32 7.25 -6.98
CA THR A 26 -23.44 8.06 -7.86
C THR A 26 -23.56 9.56 -7.59
N GLN A 27 -24.70 10.00 -7.07
CA GLN A 27 -24.92 11.41 -6.69
C GLN A 27 -24.28 11.75 -5.34
N LEU A 28 -24.21 10.79 -4.41
CA LEU A 28 -23.55 10.99 -3.13
C LEU A 28 -22.02 11.07 -3.26
N GLU A 29 -21.41 10.27 -4.12
CA GLU A 29 -19.96 10.36 -4.40
C GLU A 29 -19.59 11.69 -5.09
N LYS A 30 -20.38 12.16 -6.05
CA LYS A 30 -20.17 13.47 -6.69
C LYS A 30 -20.32 14.64 -5.70
N ASN A 31 -21.27 14.58 -4.79
CA ASN A 31 -21.46 15.63 -3.80
C ASN A 31 -20.35 15.63 -2.74
N GLN A 32 -19.78 14.48 -2.38
CA GLN A 32 -18.61 14.40 -1.51
C GLN A 32 -17.32 14.90 -2.18
N GLU A 33 -17.14 14.67 -3.49
CA GLU A 33 -16.01 15.25 -4.23
C GLU A 33 -16.14 16.78 -4.35
N ILE A 34 -17.33 17.31 -4.55
CA ILE A 34 -17.58 18.75 -4.64
C ILE A 34 -17.37 19.42 -3.26
N GLU A 35 -17.80 18.82 -2.15
CA GLU A 35 -17.53 19.35 -0.80
C GLU A 35 -16.03 19.29 -0.44
N LEU A 36 -15.28 18.29 -0.90
CA LEU A 36 -13.83 18.22 -0.68
C LEU A 36 -13.06 19.26 -1.51
N VAL A 37 -13.49 19.55 -2.72
CA VAL A 37 -12.90 20.58 -3.58
C VAL A 37 -13.17 21.98 -3.01
N ASP A 38 -14.40 22.24 -2.56
CA ASP A 38 -14.80 23.54 -1.98
C ASP A 38 -14.10 23.82 -0.63
N ALA A 39 -13.84 22.77 0.17
CA ALA A 39 -13.06 22.89 1.41
C ALA A 39 -11.57 23.17 1.13
N THR A 40 -11.03 22.67 0.03
CA THR A 40 -9.62 22.86 -0.36
C THR A 40 -9.40 24.24 -0.97
N GLU A 41 -10.35 24.77 -1.76
CA GLU A 41 -10.28 26.12 -2.32
C GLU A 41 -10.43 27.20 -1.24
N LYS A 42 -11.28 27.00 -0.24
CA LYS A 42 -11.42 27.93 0.89
C LYS A 42 -10.17 27.99 1.77
N THR A 43 -9.39 26.92 1.85
CA THR A 43 -8.14 26.90 2.64
C THR A 43 -6.99 27.59 1.89
N LEU A 44 -7.00 27.60 0.57
CA LEU A 44 -5.99 28.29 -0.26
C LEU A 44 -6.23 29.80 -0.40
N ALA A 45 -7.47 30.26 -0.22
CA ALA A 45 -7.82 31.69 -0.32
C ALA A 45 -7.44 32.51 0.92
N ILE A 46 -7.02 31.91 2.02
CA ILE A 46 -6.65 32.57 3.28
C ILE A 46 -5.14 32.94 3.34
N GLU A 47 -4.31 32.40 2.44
CA GLU A 47 -2.86 32.66 2.45
C GLU A 47 -2.37 33.78 1.51
N ASP A 48 -3.25 34.38 0.69
CA ASP A 48 -2.83 35.42 -0.27
C ASP A 48 -3.38 36.84 0.09
N GLY A 49 -3.01 37.30 1.27
CA GLY A 49 -3.28 38.69 1.73
C GLY A 49 -2.18 39.64 1.32
N SER A 50 -2.18 40.14 0.08
CA SER A 50 -1.31 41.28 -0.31
C SER A 50 -2.08 42.58 -0.39
N HIS A 51 -1.60 43.54 0.39
CA HIS A 51 -2.00 44.93 0.47
C HIS A 51 -2.14 45.63 -0.89
N SER A 52 -3.25 46.38 -1.10
CA SER A 52 -3.25 47.52 -2.01
C SER A 52 -3.83 48.76 -1.31
N MET A 53 -2.98 49.79 -1.16
CA MET A 53 -3.37 51.13 -0.79
C MET A 53 -4.11 51.83 -1.94
N GLY A 54 -5.15 52.58 -1.61
CA GLY A 54 -5.82 53.44 -2.59
C GLY A 54 -6.82 54.41 -2.01
N ASN A 55 -6.33 55.62 -1.74
CA ASN A 55 -6.93 56.97 -1.85
C ASN A 55 -8.20 57.39 -1.10
N ALA A 56 -7.98 58.45 -0.32
CA ALA A 56 -8.92 59.27 0.40
C ALA A 56 -9.75 60.23 -0.48
N GLY A 57 -10.97 60.49 -0.07
CA GLY A 57 -11.83 61.61 -0.48
C GLY A 57 -12.92 61.85 0.59
N PRO A 58 -13.52 63.08 0.75
CA PRO A 58 -13.67 63.72 2.03
C PRO A 58 -15.08 63.67 2.68
N PHE A 59 -15.04 63.74 4.02
CA PHE A 59 -16.01 64.24 5.01
C PHE A 59 -17.50 64.48 4.65
N SER A 60 -18.37 63.75 5.38
CA SER A 60 -19.63 64.34 5.89
C SER A 60 -19.94 63.73 7.27
N THR A 61 -20.14 64.65 8.23
CA THR A 61 -20.49 64.42 9.63
C THR A 61 -21.96 64.08 9.79
N SER A 62 -22.27 62.94 10.40
CA SER A 62 -23.48 62.71 11.19
C SER A 62 -23.18 61.68 12.26
N GLY A 63 -23.38 62.04 13.53
CA GLY A 63 -23.11 61.18 14.67
C GLY A 63 -24.09 60.03 14.72
N GLU A 64 -23.54 58.87 14.91
CA GLU A 64 -24.22 57.69 15.36
C GLU A 64 -23.29 56.98 16.38
N GLU A 65 -23.90 56.48 17.41
CA GLU A 65 -23.29 55.89 18.59
C GLU A 65 -22.38 54.72 18.17
N GLU A 66 -21.12 54.75 18.59
CA GLU A 66 -20.16 53.62 18.47
C GLU A 66 -20.64 52.52 19.43
N GLU A 67 -21.35 51.53 18.93
CA GLU A 67 -21.36 50.19 19.52
C GLU A 67 -19.96 49.61 19.37
N GLU A 68 -19.22 49.50 20.48
CA GLU A 68 -17.96 48.74 20.55
C GLU A 68 -18.29 47.28 20.16
N GLU A 69 -18.07 46.92 18.90
CA GLU A 69 -17.96 45.51 18.51
C GLU A 69 -16.74 44.94 19.26
N GLU A 70 -17.00 44.20 20.35
CA GLU A 70 -16.00 43.31 20.93
C GLU A 70 -15.46 42.42 19.80
N GLU A 71 -14.22 42.66 19.34
CA GLU A 71 -13.46 41.75 18.49
C GLU A 71 -13.41 40.41 19.22
N GLU A 72 -14.30 39.46 18.85
CA GLU A 72 -14.19 38.06 19.28
C GLU A 72 -12.80 37.56 18.85
N GLU A 73 -11.90 37.37 19.83
CA GLU A 73 -10.61 36.71 19.59
C GLU A 73 -10.86 35.44 18.76
N PRO A 74 -10.12 35.20 17.68
CA PRO A 74 -10.33 34.03 16.84
C PRO A 74 -10.19 32.80 17.73
N LYS A 75 -11.29 32.05 17.92
CA LYS A 75 -11.35 30.82 18.72
C LYS A 75 -10.24 29.92 18.23
N ARG A 76 -9.14 29.80 18.99
CA ARG A 76 -8.03 28.90 18.67
C ARG A 76 -8.61 27.51 18.49
N ASN A 77 -8.50 26.97 17.26
CA ASN A 77 -8.94 25.61 16.99
C ASN A 77 -8.31 24.67 18.03
N PRO A 78 -9.09 23.84 18.70
CA PRO A 78 -8.55 22.88 19.66
C PRO A 78 -7.39 22.12 19.04
N TRP A 79 -6.31 21.86 19.81
CA TRP A 79 -5.08 21.21 19.34
C TRP A 79 -5.33 19.91 18.53
N TYR A 80 -6.41 19.19 18.84
CA TYR A 80 -6.82 17.96 18.14
C TYR A 80 -7.39 18.21 16.73
N GLN A 81 -7.74 19.44 16.38
CA GLN A 81 -8.20 19.86 15.04
C GLN A 81 -7.06 20.39 14.16
N HIS A 82 -5.82 20.46 14.70
CA HIS A 82 -4.69 20.85 13.89
C HIS A 82 -4.49 19.87 12.73
N PRO A 83 -4.34 20.31 11.47
CA PRO A 83 -4.29 19.43 10.29
C PRO A 83 -3.34 18.24 10.43
N ARG A 84 -2.12 18.47 10.96
CA ARG A 84 -1.14 17.40 11.18
C ARG A 84 -1.57 16.36 12.22
N ILE A 85 -2.35 16.76 13.22
CA ILE A 85 -2.86 15.84 14.25
C ILE A 85 -4.02 15.03 13.68
N VAL A 86 -4.89 15.67 12.89
CA VAL A 86 -5.97 15.00 12.16
C VAL A 86 -5.44 13.89 11.26
N GLU A 87 -4.31 14.11 10.60
CA GLU A 87 -3.66 13.09 9.77
C GLU A 87 -3.28 11.82 10.54
N LEU A 88 -2.82 11.93 11.79
CA LEU A 88 -2.39 10.81 12.63
C LEU A 88 -3.51 9.78 12.88
N TYR A 89 -4.75 10.20 12.88
CA TYR A 89 -5.88 9.33 13.13
C TYR A 89 -6.86 9.18 11.97
N ARG A 90 -6.70 9.95 10.87
CA ARG A 90 -7.54 9.81 9.68
C ARG A 90 -6.86 9.14 8.48
N LYS A 91 -5.53 9.26 8.32
CA LYS A 91 -4.82 8.63 7.22
C LYS A 91 -4.55 7.14 7.48
N ALA A 92 -4.84 6.30 6.50
CA ALA A 92 -4.64 4.85 6.59
C ALA A 92 -3.18 4.45 6.89
N ASP A 93 -2.19 5.16 6.35
CA ASP A 93 -0.76 4.87 6.57
C ASP A 93 -0.34 4.99 8.04
N TRP A 94 -0.93 5.89 8.81
CA TRP A 94 -0.69 5.96 10.25
C TRP A 94 -1.34 4.80 11.00
N TRP A 95 -2.52 4.37 10.56
CA TRP A 95 -3.19 3.22 11.18
C TRP A 95 -2.46 1.91 10.93
N THR A 96 -1.77 1.75 9.79
CA THR A 96 -0.91 0.58 9.58
C THR A 96 0.22 0.50 10.60
N LEU A 97 0.81 1.65 10.96
CA LEU A 97 1.81 1.75 12.02
C LEU A 97 1.20 1.42 13.40
N TRP A 98 0.08 2.03 13.77
CA TRP A 98 -0.54 1.82 15.09
C TRP A 98 -1.00 0.38 15.30
N ILE A 99 -1.62 -0.24 14.29
CA ILE A 99 -2.03 -1.65 14.36
C ILE A 99 -0.81 -2.57 14.42
N GLY A 100 0.22 -2.29 13.64
CA GLY A 100 1.45 -3.06 13.72
C GLY A 100 2.09 -3.02 15.11
N LEU A 101 2.21 -1.81 15.71
CA LEU A 101 2.69 -1.65 17.09
C LEU A 101 1.78 -2.33 18.12
N ALA A 102 0.45 -2.23 17.98
CA ALA A 102 -0.49 -2.92 18.86
C ALA A 102 -0.35 -4.45 18.76
N SER A 103 -0.14 -4.96 17.53
CA SER A 103 0.09 -6.38 17.30
C SER A 103 1.44 -6.84 17.87
N PHE A 104 2.48 -6.01 17.78
CA PHE A 104 3.76 -6.28 18.45
C PHE A 104 3.59 -6.33 19.98
N GLY A 105 2.86 -5.37 20.55
CA GLY A 105 2.52 -5.37 21.98
C GLY A 105 1.71 -6.62 22.37
N LEU A 106 0.82 -7.10 21.50
CA LEU A 106 0.09 -8.36 21.70
C LEU A 106 1.05 -9.56 21.72
N ALA A 107 2.06 -9.61 20.83
CA ALA A 107 3.09 -10.66 20.85
C ALA A 107 3.83 -10.69 22.18
N VAL A 108 4.30 -9.52 22.64
CA VAL A 108 4.97 -9.37 23.94
C VAL A 108 4.04 -9.84 25.08
N ALA A 109 2.80 -9.36 25.11
CA ALA A 109 1.83 -9.74 26.14
C ALA A 109 1.59 -11.26 26.17
N LEU A 110 1.46 -11.92 25.03
CA LEU A 110 1.27 -13.37 24.94
C LEU A 110 2.48 -14.14 25.47
N VAL A 111 3.71 -13.69 25.15
CA VAL A 111 4.94 -14.34 25.64
C VAL A 111 5.04 -14.30 27.16
N PHE A 112 4.69 -13.17 27.79
CA PHE A 112 4.78 -13.04 29.25
C PHE A 112 3.54 -13.56 30.00
N ALA A 113 2.38 -13.69 29.34
CA ALA A 113 1.15 -14.16 29.99
C ALA A 113 0.96 -15.69 29.93
N ILE A 114 1.56 -16.38 28.96
CA ILE A 114 1.33 -17.81 28.71
C ILE A 114 2.51 -18.61 29.25
N PRO A 115 2.29 -19.72 30.02
CA PRO A 115 3.38 -20.61 30.43
C PRO A 115 4.10 -21.20 29.22
N LEU A 116 5.41 -20.97 29.13
CA LEU A 116 6.24 -21.31 27.96
C LEU A 116 6.75 -22.75 27.95
N GLU A 117 6.70 -23.47 29.08
CA GLU A 117 7.18 -24.84 29.17
C GLU A 117 6.52 -25.75 28.12
N GLY A 118 7.30 -26.23 27.17
CA GLY A 118 6.83 -27.03 26.03
C GLY A 118 6.05 -26.29 24.94
N ARG A 119 5.88 -24.96 25.02
CA ARG A 119 5.11 -24.12 24.09
C ARG A 119 5.85 -23.01 23.40
N VAL A 120 7.15 -22.90 23.53
CA VAL A 120 7.98 -21.82 22.93
C VAL A 120 7.71 -21.62 21.44
N LYS A 121 7.42 -22.70 20.68
CA LYS A 121 7.08 -22.64 19.23
C LYS A 121 5.65 -22.23 18.93
N TYR A 122 4.73 -22.33 19.90
CA TYR A 122 3.28 -22.20 19.68
C TYR A 122 2.62 -21.24 20.67
N VAL A 123 3.37 -20.24 21.16
CA VAL A 123 2.83 -19.19 22.05
C VAL A 123 1.68 -18.44 21.37
N VAL A 124 1.88 -18.09 20.11
CA VAL A 124 0.78 -17.58 19.26
C VAL A 124 0.06 -18.77 18.64
N PRO A 125 -1.27 -18.87 18.80
CA PRO A 125 -2.06 -19.96 18.21
C PRO A 125 -1.88 -20.07 16.70
N GLN A 126 -1.54 -21.27 16.23
CA GLN A 126 -1.39 -21.58 14.80
C GLN A 126 -1.55 -23.08 14.55
N PRO A 127 -1.99 -23.53 13.37
CA PRO A 127 -2.01 -24.95 13.04
C PRO A 127 -0.62 -25.56 13.17
N LYS A 128 -0.54 -26.76 13.78
CA LYS A 128 0.73 -27.50 13.88
C LYS A 128 1.07 -28.15 12.53
N THR A 129 2.33 -28.50 12.36
CA THR A 129 2.76 -29.29 11.18
C THR A 129 2.10 -30.68 11.24
N TRP A 130 1.59 -31.16 10.10
CA TRP A 130 0.94 -32.44 9.96
C TRP A 130 1.40 -33.17 8.70
N HIS A 131 1.36 -34.51 8.72
CA HIS A 131 1.82 -35.37 7.62
C HIS A 131 0.67 -36.02 6.86
N THR A 132 0.11 -37.08 7.43
CA THR A 132 -0.94 -37.91 6.80
C THR A 132 -2.33 -37.59 7.33
N ASN A 133 -2.44 -37.27 8.62
CA ASN A 133 -3.72 -36.95 9.24
C ASN A 133 -3.87 -35.44 9.44
N PRO A 134 -4.79 -34.80 8.69
CA PRO A 134 -5.00 -33.34 8.77
C PRO A 134 -5.48 -32.85 10.13
N PHE A 135 -6.05 -33.70 10.96
CA PHE A 135 -6.53 -33.35 12.30
C PHE A 135 -5.41 -33.23 13.34
N ASP A 136 -4.20 -33.75 13.06
CA ASP A 136 -3.04 -33.60 13.95
C ASP A 136 -2.57 -32.14 14.06
N ALA A 137 -2.98 -31.29 13.11
CA ALA A 137 -2.74 -29.86 13.12
C ALA A 137 -3.45 -29.13 14.27
N TRP A 138 -4.49 -29.74 14.86
CA TRP A 138 -5.41 -29.07 15.77
C TRP A 138 -5.31 -29.66 17.17
N ASP A 139 -5.10 -28.79 18.14
CA ASP A 139 -5.26 -29.06 19.56
C ASP A 139 -6.27 -28.07 20.17
N LEU A 140 -6.67 -28.29 21.43
CA LEU A 140 -7.64 -27.43 22.09
C LEU A 140 -7.16 -25.98 22.18
N TYR A 141 -5.85 -25.78 22.36
CA TYR A 141 -5.26 -24.44 22.44
C TYR A 141 -5.41 -23.69 21.12
N ASN A 142 -5.08 -24.34 19.99
CA ASN A 142 -5.19 -23.72 18.66
C ASN A 142 -6.66 -23.56 18.25
N LEU A 143 -7.51 -24.51 18.57
CA LEU A 143 -8.94 -24.47 18.23
C LEU A 143 -9.66 -23.28 18.87
N ILE A 144 -9.31 -22.93 20.11
CA ILE A 144 -9.86 -21.77 20.81
C ILE A 144 -9.06 -20.50 20.52
N GLY A 145 -7.74 -20.60 20.51
CA GLY A 145 -6.84 -19.45 20.42
C GLY A 145 -6.86 -18.76 19.06
N ILE A 146 -6.98 -19.51 17.94
CA ILE A 146 -7.05 -18.92 16.60
C ILE A 146 -8.28 -18.01 16.43
N PRO A 147 -9.51 -18.44 16.75
CA PRO A 147 -10.66 -17.54 16.70
C PRO A 147 -10.53 -16.29 17.59
N LEU A 148 -9.95 -16.42 18.79
CA LEU A 148 -9.72 -15.28 19.67
C LEU A 148 -8.68 -14.30 19.09
N LEU A 149 -7.61 -14.81 18.50
CA LEU A 149 -6.60 -14.00 17.83
C LEU A 149 -7.19 -13.24 16.64
N LEU A 150 -7.95 -13.93 15.79
CA LEU A 150 -8.62 -13.33 14.64
C LEU A 150 -9.66 -12.30 15.06
N LEU A 151 -10.34 -12.52 16.17
CA LEU A 151 -11.25 -11.53 16.76
C LEU A 151 -10.51 -10.29 17.26
N ALA A 152 -9.34 -10.44 17.88
CA ALA A 152 -8.50 -9.30 18.27
C ALA A 152 -8.06 -8.47 17.04
N PHE A 153 -7.67 -9.13 15.97
CA PHE A 153 -7.33 -8.47 14.71
C PHE A 153 -8.53 -7.74 14.08
N LEU A 154 -9.73 -8.35 14.14
CA LEU A 154 -10.96 -7.69 13.71
C LEU A 154 -11.22 -6.42 14.52
N VAL A 155 -11.02 -6.45 15.84
CA VAL A 155 -11.18 -5.26 16.69
C VAL A 155 -10.21 -4.16 16.27
N PHE A 156 -8.92 -4.48 16.07
CA PHE A 156 -7.93 -3.51 15.58
C PHE A 156 -8.35 -2.89 14.25
N TYR A 157 -8.82 -3.73 13.32
CA TYR A 157 -9.29 -3.29 12.01
C TYR A 157 -10.52 -2.37 12.12
N LEU A 158 -11.55 -2.75 12.89
CA LEU A 158 -12.77 -1.94 13.05
C LEU A 158 -12.49 -0.60 13.74
N VAL A 159 -11.60 -0.57 14.73
CA VAL A 159 -11.16 0.68 15.39
C VAL A 159 -10.52 1.62 14.35
N SER A 160 -9.66 1.09 13.50
CA SER A 160 -9.02 1.90 12.46
C SER A 160 -10.03 2.42 11.43
N LEU A 161 -10.95 1.57 10.96
CA LEU A 161 -11.99 1.97 10.01
C LEU A 161 -12.91 3.06 10.58
N LYS A 162 -13.29 2.93 11.87
CA LYS A 162 -14.10 3.94 12.57
C LYS A 162 -13.36 5.27 12.67
N ALA A 163 -12.09 5.25 13.04
CA ALA A 163 -11.27 6.46 13.16
C ALA A 163 -11.03 7.14 11.80
N MET A 164 -10.91 6.35 10.73
CA MET A 164 -10.81 6.86 9.36
C MET A 164 -12.15 7.34 8.76
N GLY A 165 -13.27 7.13 9.45
CA GLY A 165 -14.61 7.47 8.95
C GLY A 165 -15.12 6.56 7.83
N LYS A 166 -14.52 5.37 7.64
CA LYS A 166 -14.90 4.42 6.58
C LYS A 166 -15.98 3.41 6.99
N LEU A 167 -16.29 3.32 8.30
CA LEU A 167 -17.17 2.29 8.84
C LEU A 167 -18.65 2.61 8.67
N ASP A 168 -19.00 3.88 8.55
CA ASP A 168 -20.38 4.35 8.58
C ASP A 168 -21.21 3.77 7.41
N GLY A 169 -22.31 3.11 7.76
CA GLY A 169 -23.22 2.45 6.81
C GLY A 169 -22.72 1.13 6.19
N HIS A 170 -21.45 0.72 6.43
CA HIS A 170 -20.84 -0.45 5.78
C HIS A 170 -20.29 -1.51 6.74
N MET A 171 -20.60 -1.43 8.02
CA MET A 171 -20.05 -2.32 9.06
C MET A 171 -20.24 -3.81 8.73
N THR A 172 -21.41 -4.21 8.26
CA THR A 172 -21.71 -5.62 7.93
C THR A 172 -20.84 -6.14 6.79
N ALA A 173 -20.55 -5.31 5.78
CA ALA A 173 -19.69 -5.67 4.66
C ALA A 173 -18.23 -5.84 5.10
N TYR A 174 -17.70 -4.94 5.93
CA TYR A 174 -16.34 -5.06 6.47
C TYR A 174 -16.18 -6.26 7.39
N VAL A 175 -17.11 -6.45 8.33
CA VAL A 175 -17.08 -7.58 9.27
C VAL A 175 -17.25 -8.91 8.52
N GLY A 176 -18.27 -9.03 7.69
CA GLY A 176 -18.51 -10.24 6.89
C GLY A 176 -17.34 -10.56 5.96
N GLY A 177 -16.81 -9.55 5.28
CA GLY A 177 -15.66 -9.70 4.39
C GLY A 177 -14.40 -10.13 5.13
N TYR A 178 -14.13 -9.53 6.30
CA TYR A 178 -13.03 -9.96 7.15
C TYR A 178 -13.16 -11.42 7.59
N PHE A 179 -14.36 -11.87 8.02
CA PHE A 179 -14.58 -13.26 8.39
C PHE A 179 -14.33 -14.23 7.24
N VAL A 180 -14.76 -13.89 6.02
CA VAL A 180 -14.48 -14.71 4.83
C VAL A 180 -12.96 -14.80 4.58
N MET A 181 -12.25 -13.68 4.64
CA MET A 181 -10.79 -13.67 4.46
C MET A 181 -10.07 -14.41 5.56
N ALA A 182 -10.47 -14.25 6.81
CA ALA A 182 -9.91 -14.94 7.97
C ALA A 182 -10.14 -16.47 7.89
N LEU A 183 -11.32 -16.91 7.46
CA LEU A 183 -11.62 -18.31 7.23
C LEU A 183 -10.74 -18.92 6.14
N ILE A 184 -10.69 -18.29 4.97
CA ILE A 184 -9.84 -18.74 3.86
C ILE A 184 -8.36 -18.71 4.26
N GLY A 185 -7.92 -17.66 4.97
CA GLY A 185 -6.58 -17.53 5.51
C GLY A 185 -6.22 -18.65 6.50
N THR A 186 -7.17 -19.04 7.36
CA THR A 186 -7.00 -20.17 8.29
C THR A 186 -6.85 -21.50 7.53
N ILE A 187 -7.66 -21.71 6.50
CA ILE A 187 -7.55 -22.90 5.63
C ILE A 187 -6.20 -22.90 4.90
N ALA A 188 -5.78 -21.76 4.37
CA ALA A 188 -4.49 -21.60 3.70
C ALA A 188 -3.32 -21.91 4.64
N PHE A 189 -3.39 -21.39 5.88
CA PHE A 189 -2.39 -21.64 6.90
C PHE A 189 -2.32 -23.13 7.26
N TRP A 190 -3.46 -23.77 7.43
CA TRP A 190 -3.55 -25.21 7.70
C TRP A 190 -2.99 -26.07 6.57
N LEU A 191 -3.35 -25.78 5.30
CA LEU A 191 -2.81 -26.47 4.13
C LEU A 191 -1.30 -26.30 4.01
N GLY A 192 -0.80 -25.06 4.19
CA GLY A 192 0.62 -24.74 4.14
C GLY A 192 1.46 -25.38 5.27
N ARG A 193 0.81 -25.90 6.33
CA ARG A 193 1.46 -26.67 7.40
C ARG A 193 1.57 -28.16 7.11
N ASN A 194 1.03 -28.64 6.00
CA ASN A 194 1.32 -29.99 5.54
C ASN A 194 2.81 -30.11 5.19
N GLN A 195 3.48 -31.15 5.70
CA GLN A 195 4.93 -31.29 5.53
C GLN A 195 5.31 -31.40 4.06
N TRP A 196 4.61 -32.20 3.28
CA TRP A 196 4.89 -32.35 1.86
C TRP A 196 4.74 -31.02 1.11
N CYS A 197 3.67 -30.27 1.39
CA CYS A 197 3.47 -28.94 0.80
C CYS A 197 4.61 -27.97 1.16
N SER A 198 5.00 -27.95 2.43
CA SER A 198 6.07 -27.07 2.92
C SER A 198 7.42 -27.42 2.27
N GLU A 199 7.75 -28.71 2.13
CA GLU A 199 8.99 -29.18 1.50
C GLU A 199 9.05 -28.87 -0.01
N HIS A 200 7.88 -28.64 -0.65
CA HIS A 200 7.79 -28.29 -2.07
C HIS A 200 7.47 -26.80 -2.32
N GLY A 201 7.73 -25.93 -1.33
CA GLY A 201 7.53 -24.48 -1.46
C GLY A 201 6.06 -24.04 -1.49
N LEU A 202 5.11 -24.96 -1.18
CA LEU A 202 3.68 -24.63 -1.11
C LEU A 202 3.28 -24.21 0.31
N GLY A 203 3.83 -23.08 0.77
CA GLY A 203 3.51 -22.52 2.07
C GLY A 203 2.13 -21.85 2.13
N TYR A 204 1.76 -21.38 3.33
CA TYR A 204 0.49 -20.70 3.59
C TYR A 204 0.22 -19.51 2.64
N ALA A 205 1.26 -18.78 2.26
CA ALA A 205 1.16 -17.60 1.42
C ALA A 205 0.65 -17.95 0.01
N VAL A 206 1.18 -19.04 -0.57
CA VAL A 206 0.74 -19.56 -1.88
C VAL A 206 -0.73 -19.98 -1.83
N PHE A 207 -1.11 -20.77 -0.81
CA PHE A 207 -2.49 -21.19 -0.65
C PHE A 207 -3.44 -20.03 -0.43
N ALA A 208 -3.04 -19.00 0.34
CA ALA A 208 -3.88 -17.83 0.60
C ALA A 208 -4.23 -17.07 -0.68
N ILE A 209 -3.25 -16.77 -1.52
CA ILE A 209 -3.50 -16.12 -2.82
C ILE A 209 -4.30 -17.03 -3.74
N LEU A 210 -3.90 -18.30 -3.90
CA LEU A 210 -4.57 -19.21 -4.82
C LEU A 210 -6.03 -19.47 -4.45
N LEU A 211 -6.33 -19.70 -3.17
CA LEU A 211 -7.71 -19.88 -2.71
C LEU A 211 -8.54 -18.62 -2.93
N GLY A 212 -7.99 -17.44 -2.64
CA GLY A 212 -8.64 -16.17 -2.95
C GLY A 212 -8.92 -16.00 -4.45
N MET A 213 -7.93 -16.28 -5.31
CA MET A 213 -8.09 -16.24 -6.78
C MET A 213 -9.11 -17.26 -7.28
N ILE A 214 -9.12 -18.47 -6.74
CA ILE A 214 -10.09 -19.51 -7.11
C ILE A 214 -11.50 -19.03 -6.81
N VAL A 215 -11.75 -18.49 -5.60
CA VAL A 215 -13.06 -17.97 -5.22
C VAL A 215 -13.47 -16.83 -6.16
N SER A 216 -12.60 -15.86 -6.42
CA SER A 216 -12.88 -14.73 -7.30
C SER A 216 -13.19 -15.18 -8.74
N ASN A 217 -12.31 -15.97 -9.35
CA ASN A 217 -12.45 -16.34 -10.76
C ASN A 217 -13.53 -17.41 -11.01
N LEU A 218 -13.82 -18.26 -10.00
CA LEU A 218 -14.93 -19.22 -10.08
C LEU A 218 -16.29 -18.49 -10.15
N THR A 219 -16.49 -17.43 -9.38
CA THR A 219 -17.73 -16.63 -9.44
C THR A 219 -17.90 -15.93 -10.79
N VAL A 220 -16.79 -15.48 -11.40
CA VAL A 220 -16.77 -14.94 -12.78
C VAL A 220 -17.19 -16.00 -13.80
N LEU A 221 -16.63 -17.23 -13.68
CA LEU A 221 -16.94 -18.34 -14.59
C LEU A 221 -18.41 -18.77 -14.50
N VAL A 222 -19.01 -18.72 -13.31
CA VAL A 222 -20.42 -19.10 -13.08
C VAL A 222 -21.38 -17.94 -13.37
N GLY A 223 -20.88 -16.75 -13.74
CA GLY A 223 -21.71 -15.55 -14.01
C GLY A 223 -22.36 -14.95 -12.75
N LYS A 224 -21.75 -15.15 -11.59
CA LYS A 224 -22.22 -14.64 -10.30
C LYS A 224 -21.24 -13.62 -9.68
N GLU A 225 -20.66 -12.76 -10.50
CA GLU A 225 -19.69 -11.74 -10.06
C GLU A 225 -20.28 -10.81 -9.00
N GLU A 226 -21.54 -10.40 -9.17
CA GLU A 226 -22.25 -9.53 -8.21
C GLU A 226 -22.34 -10.11 -6.79
N SER A 227 -22.33 -11.44 -6.67
CA SER A 227 -22.48 -12.11 -5.36
C SER A 227 -21.29 -11.88 -4.42
N ILE A 228 -20.11 -11.53 -4.93
CA ILE A 228 -18.89 -11.24 -4.14
C ILE A 228 -18.40 -9.79 -4.30
N GLU A 229 -19.09 -8.98 -5.07
CA GLU A 229 -18.69 -7.59 -5.34
C GLU A 229 -18.58 -6.77 -4.04
N TRP A 230 -19.52 -6.97 -3.11
CA TRP A 230 -19.49 -6.36 -1.78
C TRP A 230 -18.21 -6.69 -1.00
N LEU A 231 -17.72 -7.93 -1.15
CA LEU A 231 -16.49 -8.40 -0.52
C LEU A 231 -15.25 -7.77 -1.18
N GLN A 232 -15.23 -7.75 -2.51
CA GLN A 232 -14.11 -7.22 -3.29
C GLN A 232 -13.96 -5.71 -3.13
N LYS A 233 -15.07 -4.96 -3.17
CA LYS A 233 -15.07 -3.49 -3.07
C LYS A 233 -14.75 -2.96 -1.67
N LYS A 234 -14.98 -3.74 -0.61
CA LYS A 234 -14.78 -3.31 0.78
C LYS A 234 -13.59 -4.04 1.42
N ALA A 235 -13.80 -5.14 2.10
CA ALA A 235 -12.77 -5.79 2.92
C ALA A 235 -11.59 -6.34 2.11
N ALA A 236 -11.81 -6.97 0.95
CA ALA A 236 -10.73 -7.54 0.15
C ALA A 236 -9.82 -6.46 -0.46
N LYS A 237 -10.36 -5.27 -0.77
CA LYS A 237 -9.58 -4.11 -1.23
C LYS A 237 -8.54 -3.66 -0.21
N ASP A 238 -8.80 -3.89 1.09
CA ASP A 238 -7.88 -3.54 2.16
C ASP A 238 -6.72 -4.57 2.35
N GLY A 239 -6.54 -5.53 1.42
CA GLY A 239 -5.42 -6.48 1.46
C GLY A 239 -4.05 -5.78 1.57
N GLU A 240 -3.80 -4.73 0.79
CA GLU A 240 -2.57 -3.93 0.89
C GLU A 240 -2.41 -3.24 2.25
N TYR A 241 -3.50 -2.79 2.86
CA TYR A 241 -3.50 -2.23 4.20
C TYR A 241 -3.04 -3.26 5.25
N PHE A 242 -3.53 -4.50 5.18
CA PHE A 242 -3.10 -5.58 6.07
C PHE A 242 -1.63 -5.98 5.85
N ILE A 243 -1.13 -5.94 4.60
CA ILE A 243 0.29 -6.12 4.31
C ILE A 243 1.13 -5.08 5.05
N LYS A 244 0.75 -3.81 4.97
CA LYS A 244 1.48 -2.73 5.66
C LYS A 244 1.47 -2.91 7.18
N CYS A 245 0.37 -3.42 7.76
CA CYS A 245 0.33 -3.77 9.18
C CYS A 245 1.29 -4.92 9.52
N SER A 246 1.35 -5.95 8.68
CA SER A 246 2.25 -7.09 8.88
C SER A 246 3.72 -6.69 8.75
N LEU A 247 4.06 -5.79 7.84
CA LEU A 247 5.45 -5.33 7.65
C LEU A 247 6.04 -4.65 8.89
N VAL A 248 5.23 -4.03 9.73
CA VAL A 248 5.69 -3.53 11.04
C VAL A 248 6.15 -4.68 11.94
N LEU A 249 5.53 -5.86 11.81
CA LEU A 249 5.89 -7.07 12.54
C LEU A 249 7.02 -7.89 11.89
N LEU A 250 7.57 -7.44 10.77
CA LEU A 250 8.76 -8.06 10.20
C LEU A 250 9.99 -7.87 11.11
N ALA A 251 9.86 -7.03 12.14
CA ALA A 251 10.85 -6.67 13.14
C ALA A 251 12.03 -7.64 13.19
N VAL A 252 13.20 -7.16 12.81
CA VAL A 252 14.46 -7.92 12.83
C VAL A 252 15.41 -7.29 13.82
N GLU A 253 16.36 -8.06 14.32
CA GLU A 253 17.42 -7.50 15.15
C GLU A 253 18.21 -6.45 14.36
N LEU A 254 18.66 -5.39 15.03
CA LEU A 254 19.43 -4.31 14.40
C LEU A 254 20.75 -4.81 13.79
N THR A 255 21.31 -5.89 14.27
CA THR A 255 22.48 -6.56 13.68
C THR A 255 22.17 -7.08 12.28
N VAL A 256 21.05 -7.81 12.13
CA VAL A 256 20.57 -8.31 10.83
C VAL A 256 20.22 -7.15 9.91
N LEU A 257 19.55 -6.11 10.44
CA LEU A 257 19.23 -4.92 9.66
C LEU A 257 20.49 -4.18 9.17
N ALA A 258 21.56 -4.15 9.95
CA ALA A 258 22.83 -3.55 9.56
C ALA A 258 23.54 -4.37 8.48
N GLU A 259 23.53 -5.71 8.60
CA GLU A 259 24.13 -6.61 7.61
C GLU A 259 23.39 -6.57 6.27
N VAL A 260 22.07 -6.69 6.29
CA VAL A 260 21.24 -6.73 5.07
C VAL A 260 20.97 -5.34 4.50
N GLY A 261 20.91 -4.30 5.33
CA GLY A 261 20.49 -2.96 4.93
C GLY A 261 21.42 -2.27 3.93
N GLY A 262 22.73 -2.42 4.08
CA GLY A 262 23.71 -1.89 3.13
C GLY A 262 23.60 -2.53 1.75
N PRO A 263 23.69 -3.86 1.64
CA PRO A 263 23.41 -4.59 0.41
C PRO A 263 22.03 -4.27 -0.20
N ALA A 264 20.99 -4.17 0.63
CA ALA A 264 19.63 -3.82 0.21
C ALA A 264 19.55 -2.44 -0.46
N MET A 265 20.31 -1.45 0.03
CA MET A 265 20.38 -0.12 -0.60
C MET A 265 20.99 -0.20 -2.00
N ILE A 266 22.04 -1.00 -2.20
CA ILE A 266 22.65 -1.18 -3.52
C ILE A 266 21.65 -1.78 -4.50
N VAL A 267 20.97 -2.86 -4.13
CA VAL A 267 19.98 -3.54 -4.97
C VAL A 267 18.84 -2.58 -5.32
N SER A 268 18.30 -1.88 -4.33
CA SER A 268 17.09 -1.05 -4.47
C SER A 268 17.36 0.29 -5.16
N TRP A 269 18.42 1.01 -4.74
CA TRP A 269 18.60 2.42 -5.13
C TRP A 269 19.51 2.59 -6.35
N VAL A 270 20.13 1.51 -6.83
CA VAL A 270 20.87 1.51 -8.09
C VAL A 270 20.08 0.85 -9.21
N GLY A 271 19.50 -0.34 -8.97
CA GLY A 271 18.79 -1.12 -9.97
C GLY A 271 17.51 -0.45 -10.46
N SER A 272 16.60 -0.13 -9.54
CA SER A 272 15.28 0.38 -9.91
C SER A 272 15.30 1.74 -10.63
N PRO A 273 16.13 2.75 -10.27
CA PRO A 273 16.24 3.96 -11.07
C PRO A 273 16.71 3.72 -12.52
N VAL A 274 17.65 2.80 -12.73
CA VAL A 274 18.10 2.43 -14.08
C VAL A 274 16.98 1.81 -14.89
N ALA A 275 16.20 0.91 -14.29
CA ALA A 275 15.06 0.28 -14.94
C ALA A 275 13.95 1.29 -15.27
N ILE A 276 13.66 2.24 -14.38
CA ILE A 276 12.69 3.33 -14.61
C ILE A 276 13.14 4.19 -15.80
N ILE A 277 14.39 4.65 -15.80
CA ILE A 277 14.93 5.49 -16.89
C ILE A 277 14.88 4.73 -18.22
N ALA A 278 15.35 3.49 -18.25
CA ALA A 278 15.34 2.68 -19.46
C ALA A 278 13.91 2.40 -19.95
N GLY A 279 13.02 1.96 -19.05
CA GLY A 279 11.62 1.69 -19.37
C GLY A 279 10.89 2.91 -19.92
N PHE A 280 11.09 4.07 -19.30
CA PHE A 280 10.51 5.33 -19.76
C PHE A 280 11.02 5.72 -21.15
N PHE A 281 12.35 5.79 -21.37
CA PHE A 281 12.89 6.23 -22.65
C PHE A 281 12.65 5.23 -23.78
N ILE A 282 12.73 3.94 -23.53
CA ILE A 282 12.41 2.92 -24.53
C ILE A 282 10.91 2.95 -24.82
N GLY A 283 10.06 3.05 -23.77
CA GLY A 283 8.63 3.15 -23.91
C GLY A 283 8.18 4.30 -24.79
N THR A 284 8.74 5.48 -24.56
CA THR A 284 8.37 6.69 -25.31
C THR A 284 8.99 6.74 -26.71
N ARG A 285 10.26 6.39 -26.88
CA ARG A 285 10.99 6.56 -28.16
C ARG A 285 10.88 5.38 -29.10
N VAL A 286 10.79 4.15 -28.58
CA VAL A 286 10.74 2.93 -29.40
C VAL A 286 9.30 2.48 -29.62
N PHE A 287 8.48 2.47 -28.55
CA PHE A 287 7.09 2.01 -28.63
C PHE A 287 6.07 3.13 -28.84
N GLY A 288 6.49 4.40 -28.82
CA GLY A 288 5.61 5.55 -29.03
C GLY A 288 4.53 5.69 -27.96
N CYS A 289 4.77 5.17 -26.76
CA CYS A 289 3.83 5.26 -25.65
C CYS A 289 3.75 6.71 -25.15
N LYS A 290 2.55 7.13 -24.71
CA LYS A 290 2.33 8.43 -24.07
C LYS A 290 3.25 8.59 -22.87
N ASP A 291 3.94 9.74 -22.75
CA ASP A 291 4.95 10.00 -21.73
C ASP A 291 4.46 9.72 -20.31
N THR A 292 3.26 10.20 -19.97
CA THR A 292 2.65 9.98 -18.65
C THR A 292 2.48 8.50 -18.34
N LEU A 293 1.92 7.76 -19.28
CA LEU A 293 1.65 6.33 -19.14
C LEU A 293 2.93 5.49 -19.11
N ALA A 294 3.93 5.82 -19.96
CA ALA A 294 5.25 5.17 -19.95
C ALA A 294 5.96 5.36 -18.60
N MET A 295 5.90 6.57 -18.02
CA MET A 295 6.47 6.84 -16.70
C MET A 295 5.75 6.05 -15.60
N LEU A 296 4.41 6.04 -15.59
CA LEU A 296 3.64 5.30 -14.60
C LEU A 296 3.94 3.81 -14.63
N ILE A 297 4.04 3.22 -15.83
CA ILE A 297 4.36 1.79 -15.98
C ILE A 297 5.79 1.50 -15.55
N ALA A 298 6.76 2.32 -15.99
CA ALA A 298 8.16 2.12 -15.62
C ALA A 298 8.37 2.18 -14.09
N VAL A 299 7.74 3.14 -13.42
CA VAL A 299 7.79 3.26 -11.96
C VAL A 299 7.04 2.12 -11.27
N GLY A 300 5.87 1.73 -11.80
CA GLY A 300 5.09 0.62 -11.27
C GLY A 300 5.83 -0.71 -11.36
N ALA A 301 6.51 -0.96 -12.48
CA ALA A 301 7.25 -2.19 -12.76
C ALA A 301 8.61 -2.29 -12.06
N SER A 302 9.13 -1.20 -11.50
CA SER A 302 10.49 -1.20 -10.92
C SER A 302 10.55 -0.69 -9.49
N TRP A 303 9.43 -0.33 -8.88
CA TRP A 303 9.43 0.18 -7.50
C TRP A 303 8.46 -0.58 -6.60
N CYS A 304 7.20 -0.16 -6.52
CA CYS A 304 6.21 -0.82 -5.64
C CYS A 304 4.79 -0.89 -6.24
N GLY A 305 4.67 -1.12 -7.55
CA GLY A 305 3.40 -1.34 -8.21
C GLY A 305 2.44 -0.14 -8.08
N ALA A 306 1.22 -0.41 -7.67
CA ALA A 306 0.15 0.59 -7.57
C ALA A 306 0.49 1.77 -6.65
N SER A 307 1.25 1.55 -5.57
CA SER A 307 1.65 2.61 -4.64
C SER A 307 2.57 3.64 -5.30
N ALA A 308 3.54 3.17 -6.10
CA ALA A 308 4.44 4.06 -6.84
C ALA A 308 3.71 4.79 -7.97
N ILE A 309 2.82 4.09 -8.69
CA ILE A 309 1.96 4.71 -9.70
C ILE A 309 1.14 5.84 -9.08
N SER A 310 0.46 5.58 -7.97
CA SER A 310 -0.37 6.59 -7.27
C SER A 310 0.45 7.76 -6.72
N ALA A 311 1.71 7.51 -6.31
CA ALA A 311 2.61 8.57 -5.84
C ALA A 311 3.09 9.49 -6.97
N VAL A 312 3.31 8.93 -8.17
CA VAL A 312 3.87 9.65 -9.33
C VAL A 312 2.78 10.24 -10.22
N ALA A 313 1.57 9.68 -10.24
CA ALA A 313 0.47 10.15 -11.08
C ALA A 313 0.22 11.68 -10.99
N PRO A 314 0.08 12.29 -9.80
CA PRO A 314 -0.10 13.74 -9.70
C PRO A 314 1.16 14.51 -10.10
N VAL A 315 2.34 13.92 -10.00
CA VAL A 315 3.62 14.53 -10.36
C VAL A 315 3.75 14.70 -11.87
N VAL A 316 3.27 13.72 -12.63
CA VAL A 316 3.31 13.72 -14.10
C VAL A 316 2.00 14.19 -14.72
N LEU A 317 1.05 14.67 -13.91
CA LEU A 317 -0.29 15.13 -14.34
C LEU A 317 -1.03 14.07 -15.15
N ALA A 318 -0.93 12.80 -14.72
CA ALA A 318 -1.57 11.69 -15.41
C ALA A 318 -3.10 11.70 -15.25
N SER A 319 -3.81 11.30 -16.29
CA SER A 319 -5.26 11.11 -16.21
C SER A 319 -5.63 9.89 -15.36
N SER A 320 -6.85 9.89 -14.80
CA SER A 320 -7.35 8.73 -14.04
C SER A 320 -7.38 7.45 -14.87
N GLU A 321 -7.59 7.57 -16.19
CA GLU A 321 -7.57 6.45 -17.14
C GLU A 321 -6.15 5.88 -17.29
N ASP A 322 -5.12 6.73 -17.46
CA ASP A 322 -3.72 6.31 -17.51
C ASP A 322 -3.31 5.58 -16.23
N VAL A 323 -3.75 6.09 -15.07
CA VAL A 323 -3.49 5.48 -13.75
C VAL A 323 -4.12 4.09 -13.64
N ALA A 324 -5.41 3.97 -13.97
CA ALA A 324 -6.12 2.70 -13.91
C ALA A 324 -5.49 1.65 -14.83
N LEU A 325 -5.13 2.05 -16.05
CA LEU A 325 -4.50 1.18 -17.03
C LEU A 325 -3.10 0.73 -16.59
N ALA A 326 -2.28 1.64 -16.08
CA ALA A 326 -0.95 1.30 -15.56
C ALA A 326 -1.05 0.32 -14.38
N ILE A 327 -1.95 0.56 -13.42
CA ILE A 327 -2.18 -0.34 -12.29
C ILE A 327 -2.61 -1.73 -12.76
N SER A 328 -3.53 -1.82 -13.73
CA SER A 328 -4.03 -3.10 -14.25
C SER A 328 -2.93 -3.92 -14.91
N VAL A 329 -2.09 -3.30 -15.75
CA VAL A 329 -0.98 -3.99 -16.43
C VAL A 329 0.07 -4.48 -15.42
N VAL A 330 0.49 -3.61 -14.51
CA VAL A 330 1.47 -3.98 -13.47
C VAL A 330 0.92 -5.10 -12.58
N ALA A 331 -0.34 -5.00 -12.12
CA ALA A 331 -0.95 -6.04 -11.28
C ALA A 331 -1.03 -7.40 -11.98
N PHE A 332 -1.35 -7.42 -13.28
CA PHE A 332 -1.42 -8.67 -14.05
C PHE A 332 -0.08 -9.40 -14.07
N PHE A 333 0.99 -8.70 -14.44
CA PHE A 333 2.30 -9.30 -14.54
C PHE A 333 2.93 -9.61 -13.18
N THR A 334 2.67 -8.80 -12.16
CA THR A 334 3.14 -9.06 -10.80
C THR A 334 2.68 -10.43 -10.30
N VAL A 335 1.43 -10.83 -10.57
CA VAL A 335 0.92 -12.16 -10.19
C VAL A 335 1.75 -13.26 -10.86
N ILE A 336 2.09 -13.11 -12.14
CA ILE A 336 2.90 -14.10 -12.86
C ILE A 336 4.30 -14.20 -12.25
N PHE A 337 4.98 -13.07 -12.06
CA PHE A 337 6.34 -13.05 -11.55
C PHE A 337 6.44 -13.48 -10.09
N THR A 338 5.39 -13.28 -9.29
CA THR A 338 5.30 -13.78 -7.92
C THR A 338 5.53 -15.30 -7.83
N PHE A 339 5.07 -16.03 -8.83
CA PHE A 339 5.24 -17.48 -8.87
C PHE A 339 6.42 -17.93 -9.73
N VAL A 340 6.79 -17.22 -10.78
CA VAL A 340 7.87 -17.64 -11.69
C VAL A 340 9.25 -17.47 -11.06
N GLN A 341 9.53 -16.31 -10.47
CA GLN A 341 10.86 -15.99 -9.93
C GLN A 341 11.36 -16.96 -8.84
N PRO A 342 10.58 -17.35 -7.81
CA PRO A 342 11.08 -18.23 -6.78
C PRO A 342 11.42 -19.62 -7.32
N TYR A 343 10.65 -20.15 -8.26
CA TYR A 343 10.99 -21.44 -8.87
C TYR A 343 12.22 -21.37 -9.77
N VAL A 344 12.49 -20.22 -10.39
CA VAL A 344 13.77 -19.99 -11.10
C VAL A 344 14.92 -19.99 -10.09
N ALA A 345 14.80 -19.29 -8.97
CA ALA A 345 15.83 -19.26 -7.93
C ALA A 345 16.14 -20.67 -7.38
N ILE A 346 15.10 -21.45 -7.08
CA ILE A 346 15.22 -22.84 -6.62
C ILE A 346 15.90 -23.71 -7.69
N ALA A 347 15.49 -23.59 -8.95
CA ALA A 347 16.02 -24.40 -10.05
C ALA A 347 17.51 -24.17 -10.32
N VAL A 348 18.00 -22.94 -10.10
CA VAL A 348 19.43 -22.61 -10.27
C VAL A 348 20.24 -22.78 -8.98
N GLY A 349 19.61 -23.19 -7.87
CA GLY A 349 20.26 -23.35 -6.57
C GLY A 349 20.80 -22.03 -6.00
N MET A 350 20.01 -20.94 -6.13
CA MET A 350 20.40 -19.63 -5.63
C MET A 350 20.42 -19.64 -4.09
N PRO A 351 21.44 -19.05 -3.44
CA PRO A 351 21.44 -18.88 -1.99
C PRO A 351 20.26 -18.03 -1.52
N ASP A 352 19.70 -18.32 -0.35
CA ASP A 352 18.45 -17.75 0.15
C ASP A 352 18.49 -16.23 0.31
N ASP A 353 19.60 -15.68 0.80
CA ASP A 353 19.86 -14.25 0.95
C ASP A 353 19.90 -13.53 -0.41
N VAL A 354 20.62 -14.10 -1.39
CA VAL A 354 20.68 -13.55 -2.76
C VAL A 354 19.31 -13.63 -3.44
N ALA A 355 18.61 -14.78 -3.29
CA ALA A 355 17.29 -14.99 -3.84
C ALA A 355 16.26 -14.02 -3.23
N GLY A 356 16.32 -13.84 -1.91
CA GLY A 356 15.52 -12.85 -1.19
C GLY A 356 15.78 -11.43 -1.68
N ALA A 357 17.05 -11.04 -1.80
CA ALA A 357 17.42 -9.72 -2.29
C ALA A 357 16.98 -9.49 -3.74
N TRP A 358 17.15 -10.48 -4.61
CA TRP A 358 16.70 -10.43 -5.99
C TRP A 358 15.18 -10.24 -6.10
N ILE A 359 14.40 -11.05 -5.39
CA ILE A 359 12.95 -10.95 -5.36
C ILE A 359 12.50 -9.63 -4.74
N GLY A 360 13.15 -9.20 -3.64
CA GLY A 360 12.88 -7.93 -2.95
C GLY A 360 13.06 -6.71 -3.85
N GLY A 361 14.08 -6.75 -4.72
CA GLY A 361 14.40 -5.68 -5.65
C GLY A 361 13.57 -5.68 -6.93
N SER A 362 13.01 -6.82 -7.36
CA SER A 362 12.41 -6.95 -8.69
C SER A 362 10.94 -7.35 -8.76
N VAL A 363 10.34 -7.88 -7.68
CA VAL A 363 8.89 -8.10 -7.65
C VAL A 363 8.17 -6.81 -7.29
N ASP A 364 7.22 -6.39 -8.12
CA ASP A 364 6.66 -5.04 -8.09
C ASP A 364 5.92 -4.71 -6.79
N GLN A 365 4.99 -5.54 -6.34
CA GLN A 365 4.14 -5.24 -5.19
C GLN A 365 4.72 -5.79 -3.89
N THR A 366 4.72 -4.95 -2.85
CA THR A 366 5.31 -5.27 -1.54
C THR A 366 4.79 -6.57 -0.93
N GLY A 367 3.48 -6.85 -1.03
CA GLY A 367 2.92 -8.10 -0.53
C GLY A 367 3.39 -9.32 -1.30
N ASN A 368 3.43 -9.21 -2.62
CA ASN A 368 3.84 -10.29 -3.50
C ASN A 368 5.32 -10.66 -3.34
N VAL A 369 6.17 -9.69 -2.98
CA VAL A 369 7.59 -9.91 -2.64
C VAL A 369 7.73 -10.97 -1.56
N VAL A 370 7.03 -10.79 -0.44
CA VAL A 370 7.13 -11.71 0.71
C VAL A 370 6.55 -13.08 0.37
N VAL A 371 5.42 -13.12 -0.39
CA VAL A 371 4.86 -14.40 -0.88
C VAL A 371 5.87 -15.14 -1.74
N SER A 372 6.44 -14.44 -2.72
CA SER A 372 7.38 -14.99 -3.67
C SER A 372 8.60 -15.58 -2.95
N ALA A 373 9.23 -14.80 -2.08
CA ALA A 373 10.40 -15.25 -1.35
C ALA A 373 10.10 -16.37 -0.34
N ALA A 374 8.91 -16.37 0.29
CA ALA A 374 8.47 -17.43 1.21
C ALA A 374 8.26 -18.80 0.53
N ILE A 375 8.20 -18.85 -0.79
CA ILE A 375 8.22 -20.12 -1.54
C ILE A 375 9.61 -20.78 -1.44
N ILE A 376 10.67 -19.99 -1.28
CA ILE A 376 12.05 -20.48 -1.16
C ILE A 376 12.31 -20.84 0.29
N SER A 377 12.27 -19.85 1.20
CA SER A 377 12.49 -20.05 2.64
C SER A 377 11.99 -18.86 3.46
N ASP A 378 11.90 -19.03 4.79
CA ASP A 378 11.59 -17.93 5.70
C ASP A 378 12.72 -16.87 5.69
N GLU A 379 14.00 -17.27 5.53
CA GLU A 379 15.16 -16.38 5.42
C GLU A 379 15.08 -15.51 4.16
N ALA A 380 14.81 -16.12 3.01
CA ALA A 380 14.63 -15.37 1.77
C ALA A 380 13.46 -14.36 1.88
N ALA A 381 12.37 -14.71 2.57
CA ALA A 381 11.24 -13.81 2.81
C ALA A 381 11.61 -12.62 3.69
N GLU A 382 12.45 -12.82 4.70
CA GLU A 382 12.95 -11.76 5.59
C GLU A 382 13.83 -10.77 4.82
N VAL A 383 14.84 -11.27 4.12
CA VAL A 383 15.73 -10.45 3.28
C VAL A 383 14.93 -9.68 2.22
N ALA A 384 14.03 -10.35 1.51
CA ALA A 384 13.18 -9.73 0.50
C ALA A 384 12.30 -8.60 1.07
N GLY A 385 11.75 -8.82 2.26
CA GLY A 385 10.99 -7.81 3.00
C GLY A 385 11.83 -6.58 3.34
N ILE A 386 13.05 -6.76 3.85
CA ILE A 386 13.99 -5.68 4.18
C ILE A 386 14.35 -4.89 2.93
N VAL A 387 14.76 -5.57 1.84
CA VAL A 387 15.09 -4.92 0.56
C VAL A 387 13.91 -4.08 0.06
N LYS A 388 12.69 -4.63 0.12
CA LYS A 388 11.48 -3.91 -0.30
C LYS A 388 11.14 -2.72 0.58
N MET A 389 11.41 -2.80 1.89
CA MET A 389 11.24 -1.64 2.79
C MET A 389 12.24 -0.53 2.50
N VAL A 390 13.51 -0.88 2.25
CA VAL A 390 14.55 0.08 1.85
C VAL A 390 14.17 0.76 0.54
N LEU A 391 13.66 0.00 -0.44
CA LEU A 391 13.15 0.55 -1.70
C LEU A 391 11.99 1.52 -1.45
N ASN A 392 10.99 1.12 -0.66
CA ASN A 392 9.80 1.92 -0.38
C ASN A 392 10.14 3.22 0.39
N ALA A 393 11.13 3.19 1.29
CA ALA A 393 11.60 4.38 1.99
C ALA A 393 12.10 5.47 1.03
N GLY A 394 12.62 5.08 -0.14
CA GLY A 394 13.07 5.99 -1.20
C GLY A 394 11.94 6.58 -2.07
N MET A 395 10.67 6.22 -1.85
CA MET A 395 9.56 6.64 -2.73
C MET A 395 9.43 8.16 -2.83
N GLY A 396 9.57 8.88 -1.73
CA GLY A 396 9.53 10.34 -1.72
C GLY A 396 10.65 10.97 -2.53
N VAL A 397 11.87 10.40 -2.43
CA VAL A 397 13.04 10.86 -3.20
C VAL A 397 12.81 10.62 -4.69
N MET A 398 12.38 9.42 -5.07
CA MET A 398 12.07 9.06 -6.45
C MET A 398 10.99 9.98 -7.05
N ALA A 399 9.87 10.17 -6.36
CA ALA A 399 8.81 11.05 -6.82
C ALA A 399 9.30 12.50 -6.98
N SER A 400 10.19 12.97 -6.09
CA SER A 400 10.78 14.32 -6.16
C SER A 400 11.72 14.47 -7.35
N VAL A 401 12.57 13.47 -7.64
CA VAL A 401 13.46 13.47 -8.81
C VAL A 401 12.65 13.49 -10.11
N ILE A 402 11.58 12.67 -10.17
CA ILE A 402 10.66 12.67 -11.32
C ILE A 402 9.97 14.03 -11.45
N SER A 403 9.54 14.66 -10.35
CA SER A 403 8.93 15.99 -10.35
C SER A 403 9.87 17.05 -10.94
N CYS A 404 11.14 17.06 -10.52
CA CYS A 404 12.14 17.96 -11.06
C CYS A 404 12.37 17.74 -12.57
N TYR A 405 12.50 16.47 -12.98
CA TYR A 405 12.65 16.14 -14.40
C TYR A 405 11.42 16.55 -15.21
N TRP A 406 10.22 16.26 -14.71
CA TRP A 406 8.97 16.57 -15.41
C TRP A 406 8.79 18.07 -15.58
N SER A 407 8.97 18.84 -14.51
CA SER A 407 8.89 20.30 -14.54
C SER A 407 9.91 20.97 -15.46
N ALA A 408 11.13 20.38 -15.59
CA ALA A 408 12.18 20.95 -16.40
C ALA A 408 12.06 20.63 -17.90
N PHE A 409 11.54 19.44 -18.26
CA PHE A 409 11.66 18.92 -19.63
C PHE A 409 10.35 18.48 -20.29
N ARG A 410 9.23 18.36 -19.52
CA ARG A 410 7.99 17.77 -20.01
C ARG A 410 6.75 18.64 -19.83
N VAL A 411 6.86 19.80 -19.19
CA VAL A 411 5.74 20.71 -19.05
C VAL A 411 5.41 21.35 -20.38
N SER A 412 4.37 20.83 -21.03
CA SER A 412 3.45 21.68 -21.76
C SER A 412 2.38 22.11 -20.76
N PRO A 413 1.98 23.40 -20.66
CA PRO A 413 0.86 23.76 -19.82
C PRO A 413 -0.31 22.86 -20.23
N ASP A 414 -0.80 22.04 -19.31
CA ASP A 414 -2.02 21.28 -19.48
C ASP A 414 -3.12 22.30 -19.84
N GLU A 415 -4.08 21.90 -20.65
CA GLU A 415 -5.24 22.75 -21.00
C GLU A 415 -5.98 23.26 -19.76
N SER A 416 -5.76 22.64 -18.59
CA SER A 416 -6.27 23.07 -17.27
C SER A 416 -5.39 24.08 -16.53
N GLY A 417 -4.21 24.44 -17.04
CA GLY A 417 -3.27 25.37 -16.38
C GLY A 417 -2.60 24.83 -15.10
N LYS A 418 -2.69 23.53 -14.82
CA LYS A 418 -2.08 22.91 -13.63
C LYS A 418 -0.58 22.70 -13.83
N GLU A 419 0.22 23.26 -12.93
CA GLU A 419 1.66 22.99 -12.87
C GLU A 419 1.91 21.71 -12.05
N PRO A 420 2.93 20.90 -12.40
CA PRO A 420 3.34 19.79 -11.56
C PRO A 420 3.84 20.30 -10.19
N PRO A 421 3.59 19.57 -9.10
CA PRO A 421 4.00 20.00 -7.77
C PRO A 421 5.51 20.17 -7.69
N LYS A 422 5.95 21.35 -7.18
CA LYS A 422 7.37 21.66 -6.99
C LYS A 422 7.96 20.84 -5.86
N PHE A 423 9.27 20.58 -5.93
CA PHE A 423 9.99 19.90 -4.86
C PHE A 423 9.81 20.60 -3.51
N SER A 424 9.46 19.81 -2.50
CA SER A 424 9.34 20.27 -1.10
C SER A 424 9.77 19.15 -0.14
N ILE A 425 10.41 19.50 0.96
CA ILE A 425 10.71 18.57 2.06
C ILE A 425 9.43 17.94 2.62
N VAL A 426 8.32 18.67 2.60
CA VAL A 426 7.00 18.15 3.00
C VAL A 426 6.57 17.00 2.08
N MET A 427 6.83 17.11 0.78
CA MET A 427 6.55 16.03 -0.19
C MET A 427 7.32 14.75 0.13
N LEU A 428 8.59 14.85 0.56
CA LEU A 428 9.36 13.69 1.00
C LEU A 428 8.69 12.99 2.18
N TRP A 429 8.26 13.76 3.18
CA TRP A 429 7.57 13.24 4.35
C TRP A 429 6.20 12.64 4.03
N ASP A 430 5.42 13.30 3.18
CA ASP A 430 4.07 12.85 2.81
C ASP A 430 4.10 11.54 2.01
N LYS A 431 5.10 11.36 1.15
CA LYS A 431 5.29 10.14 0.36
C LYS A 431 6.04 9.04 1.10
N PHE A 432 6.66 9.33 2.25
CA PHE A 432 7.35 8.34 3.07
C PHE A 432 6.34 7.39 3.73
N PRO A 433 6.47 6.05 3.54
CA PRO A 433 5.52 5.08 4.09
C PRO A 433 5.64 5.00 5.62
N LYS A 434 4.56 5.30 6.34
CA LYS A 434 4.60 5.38 7.82
C LYS A 434 4.81 4.02 8.49
N PHE A 435 4.40 2.91 7.86
CA PHE A 435 4.68 1.56 8.37
C PHE A 435 6.18 1.26 8.49
N THR A 436 7.04 1.89 7.66
CA THR A 436 8.50 1.75 7.75
C THR A 436 9.03 2.29 9.08
N LEU A 437 8.44 3.39 9.61
CA LEU A 437 8.77 3.86 10.97
C LEU A 437 8.39 2.81 12.01
N GLY A 438 7.20 2.19 11.84
CA GLY A 438 6.75 1.11 12.72
C GLY A 438 7.73 -0.05 12.74
N PHE A 439 8.21 -0.50 11.58
CA PHE A 439 9.23 -1.53 11.45
C PHE A 439 10.52 -1.16 12.20
N ILE A 440 11.05 0.06 12.02
CA ILE A 440 12.26 0.51 12.72
C ILE A 440 12.03 0.50 14.23
N ILE A 441 10.90 1.03 14.70
CA ILE A 441 10.57 1.08 16.13
C ILE A 441 10.48 -0.33 16.71
N THR A 442 9.78 -1.26 16.06
CA THR A 442 9.65 -2.64 16.54
C THR A 442 10.98 -3.39 16.50
N SER A 443 11.85 -3.14 15.50
CA SER A 443 13.18 -3.71 15.41
C SER A 443 14.10 -3.23 16.55
N VAL A 444 14.07 -1.94 16.87
CA VAL A 444 14.80 -1.40 18.03
C VAL A 444 14.31 -2.02 19.34
N ILE A 445 12.99 -2.07 19.55
CA ILE A 445 12.41 -2.65 20.77
C ILE A 445 12.75 -4.13 20.86
N LEU A 446 12.60 -4.89 19.77
CA LEU A 446 12.93 -6.31 19.72
C LEU A 446 14.40 -6.53 20.10
N THR A 447 15.34 -5.79 19.51
CA THR A 447 16.77 -5.90 19.80
C THR A 447 17.07 -5.64 21.29
N CYS A 448 16.51 -4.57 21.87
CA CYS A 448 16.69 -4.29 23.30
C CYS A 448 16.12 -5.41 24.18
N MET A 449 14.91 -5.92 23.83
CA MET A 449 14.29 -7.02 24.58
C MET A 449 15.10 -8.33 24.46
N MET A 450 15.63 -8.63 23.27
CA MET A 450 16.46 -9.82 23.04
C MET A 450 17.75 -9.79 23.87
N GLN A 451 18.40 -8.63 24.00
CA GLN A 451 19.59 -8.46 24.85
C GLN A 451 19.29 -8.69 26.34
N GLU A 452 18.13 -8.21 26.82
CA GLU A 452 17.72 -8.39 28.22
C GLU A 452 17.23 -9.83 28.53
N LEU A 453 16.65 -10.51 27.51
CA LEU A 453 16.06 -11.84 27.64
C LEU A 453 17.01 -12.96 27.17
N ASP A 454 18.28 -12.67 26.92
CA ASP A 454 19.22 -13.65 26.40
C ASP A 454 19.31 -14.87 27.33
N GLY A 455 19.25 -16.06 26.73
CA GLY A 455 19.27 -17.34 27.47
C GLY A 455 17.98 -17.68 28.22
N THR A 456 16.88 -16.90 28.06
CA THR A 456 15.57 -17.19 28.65
C THR A 456 14.60 -17.83 27.64
N LEU A 457 13.55 -18.51 28.15
CA LEU A 457 12.49 -19.07 27.29
C LEU A 457 11.71 -17.95 26.59
N GLU A 458 11.55 -16.81 27.23
CA GLU A 458 10.92 -15.61 26.68
C GLU A 458 11.72 -15.04 25.51
N GLY A 459 13.04 -15.01 25.62
CA GLY A 459 13.94 -14.61 24.53
C GLY A 459 13.78 -15.49 23.30
N ASP A 460 13.70 -16.82 23.48
CA ASP A 460 13.45 -17.75 22.37
C ASP A 460 12.04 -17.66 21.79
N ALA A 461 11.04 -17.31 22.60
CA ALA A 461 9.63 -17.27 22.21
C ALA A 461 9.25 -15.98 21.49
N LEU A 462 9.85 -14.84 21.84
CA LEU A 462 9.44 -13.52 21.37
C LEU A 462 9.58 -13.34 19.86
N PRO A 463 10.72 -13.63 19.21
CA PRO A 463 10.84 -13.50 17.75
C PRO A 463 9.85 -14.41 17.01
N ARG A 464 9.63 -15.63 17.54
CA ARG A 464 8.68 -16.58 16.96
C ARG A 464 7.24 -16.10 17.09
N ALA A 465 6.87 -15.49 18.22
CA ALA A 465 5.55 -14.91 18.44
C ALA A 465 5.30 -13.76 17.46
N VAL A 466 6.25 -12.84 17.32
CA VAL A 466 6.19 -11.71 16.38
C VAL A 466 6.05 -12.21 14.94
N SER A 467 6.91 -13.16 14.52
CA SER A 467 6.86 -13.78 13.19
C SER A 467 5.53 -14.51 12.93
N THR A 468 4.96 -15.17 13.93
CA THR A 468 3.66 -15.86 13.75
C THR A 468 2.51 -14.87 13.58
N LEU A 469 2.47 -13.76 14.34
CA LEU A 469 1.47 -12.70 14.14
C LEU A 469 1.62 -12.03 12.78
N ASN A 470 2.87 -11.80 12.35
CA ASN A 470 3.18 -11.32 11.00
C ASN A 470 2.56 -12.25 9.93
N LYS A 471 2.81 -13.57 10.03
CA LYS A 471 2.27 -14.58 9.09
C LYS A 471 0.73 -14.61 9.08
N TRP A 472 0.06 -14.36 10.19
CA TRP A 472 -1.40 -14.27 10.26
C TRP A 472 -1.95 -13.04 9.52
N TRP A 473 -1.35 -11.87 9.72
CA TRP A 473 -1.71 -10.68 8.96
C TRP A 473 -1.50 -10.88 7.46
N PHE A 474 -0.37 -11.47 7.08
CA PHE A 474 -0.09 -11.82 5.68
C PHE A 474 -1.11 -12.81 5.12
N ALA A 475 -1.50 -13.85 5.86
CA ALA A 475 -2.47 -14.81 5.38
C ALA A 475 -3.80 -14.14 5.00
N ILE A 476 -4.32 -13.25 5.86
CA ILE A 476 -5.54 -12.48 5.59
C ILE A 476 -5.35 -11.55 4.39
N ALA A 477 -4.23 -10.85 4.34
CA ALA A 477 -3.89 -9.92 3.27
C ALA A 477 -3.81 -10.59 1.89
N PHE A 478 -3.15 -11.74 1.81
CA PHE A 478 -2.97 -12.48 0.56
C PHE A 478 -4.27 -13.07 0.04
N VAL A 479 -5.17 -13.48 0.92
CA VAL A 479 -6.55 -13.82 0.52
C VAL A 479 -7.24 -12.61 -0.10
N GLY A 480 -7.11 -11.42 0.50
CA GLY A 480 -7.66 -10.18 -0.06
C GLY A 480 -7.13 -9.88 -1.46
N ILE A 481 -5.81 -9.99 -1.68
CA ILE A 481 -5.19 -9.84 -3.00
C ILE A 481 -5.77 -10.87 -3.98
N GLY A 482 -5.84 -12.15 -3.59
CA GLY A 482 -6.41 -13.20 -4.44
C GLY A 482 -7.87 -12.91 -4.82
N LEU A 483 -8.70 -12.50 -3.86
CA LEU A 483 -10.11 -12.17 -4.07
C LEU A 483 -10.31 -10.97 -5.02
N THR A 484 -9.41 -10.00 -5.03
CA THR A 484 -9.47 -8.84 -5.93
C THR A 484 -8.86 -9.11 -7.31
N THR A 485 -8.16 -10.25 -7.48
CA THR A 485 -7.51 -10.63 -8.73
C THR A 485 -8.48 -11.31 -9.68
N ASN A 486 -8.99 -10.57 -10.66
CA ASN A 486 -9.81 -11.10 -11.76
C ASN A 486 -8.93 -11.29 -13.00
N VAL A 487 -8.49 -12.53 -13.23
CA VAL A 487 -7.54 -12.87 -14.31
C VAL A 487 -8.09 -12.51 -15.69
N LYS A 488 -9.38 -12.76 -15.94
CA LYS A 488 -10.02 -12.44 -17.24
C LYS A 488 -10.01 -10.94 -17.52
N LYS A 489 -10.39 -10.13 -16.53
CA LYS A 489 -10.43 -8.67 -16.64
C LYS A 489 -9.03 -8.10 -16.82
N LEU A 490 -8.08 -8.51 -16.00
CA LEU A 490 -6.68 -8.10 -16.10
C LEU A 490 -6.08 -8.42 -17.47
N PHE A 491 -6.31 -9.64 -17.99
CA PHE A 491 -5.83 -10.04 -19.30
C PHE A 491 -6.43 -9.20 -20.43
N GLN A 492 -7.72 -8.92 -20.37
CA GLN A 492 -8.41 -8.11 -21.38
C GLN A 492 -7.94 -6.65 -21.40
N GLU A 493 -7.72 -6.06 -20.22
CA GLU A 493 -7.23 -4.69 -20.08
C GLU A 493 -5.76 -4.57 -20.52
N ALA A 494 -4.91 -5.49 -20.09
CA ALA A 494 -3.50 -5.52 -20.43
C ALA A 494 -3.26 -5.66 -21.94
N TRP A 495 -4.06 -6.48 -22.63
CA TRP A 495 -3.86 -6.78 -24.07
C TRP A 495 -4.28 -5.67 -25.02
N ARG A 496 -5.05 -4.69 -24.54
CA ARG A 496 -5.63 -3.62 -25.39
C ARG A 496 -4.65 -2.56 -25.88
N SER A 497 -3.51 -2.42 -25.27
CA SER A 497 -2.59 -1.31 -25.50
C SER A 497 -1.16 -1.82 -25.65
N GLY A 498 -0.36 -1.25 -26.54
CA GLY A 498 1.08 -1.54 -26.69
C GLY A 498 1.94 -1.32 -25.43
N ILE A 499 1.31 -1.17 -24.29
CA ILE A 499 1.87 -0.86 -22.97
C ILE A 499 2.56 -2.08 -22.35
N ILE A 500 2.11 -3.29 -22.73
CA ILE A 500 2.74 -4.54 -22.29
C ILE A 500 4.23 -4.55 -22.61
N GLN A 501 4.62 -4.03 -23.80
CA GLN A 501 6.02 -3.97 -24.20
C GLN A 501 6.82 -3.06 -23.27
N VAL A 502 6.24 -1.92 -22.83
CA VAL A 502 6.90 -1.01 -21.88
C VAL A 502 7.12 -1.70 -20.55
N TYR A 503 6.07 -2.38 -20.03
CA TYR A 503 6.18 -3.15 -18.80
C TYR A 503 7.25 -4.24 -18.90
N LEU A 504 7.18 -5.08 -19.93
CA LEU A 504 8.12 -6.19 -20.11
C LEU A 504 9.56 -5.71 -20.20
N VAL A 505 9.83 -4.61 -20.91
CA VAL A 505 11.18 -4.04 -20.99
C VAL A 505 11.64 -3.52 -19.63
N ALA A 506 10.83 -2.69 -18.96
CA ALA A 506 11.18 -2.12 -17.66
C ALA A 506 11.43 -3.23 -16.63
N ASN A 507 10.49 -4.18 -16.50
CA ASN A 507 10.58 -5.27 -15.55
C ASN A 507 11.72 -6.26 -15.89
N THR A 508 11.98 -6.55 -17.17
CA THR A 508 13.13 -7.40 -17.56
C THR A 508 14.45 -6.75 -17.16
N ILE A 509 14.61 -5.45 -17.40
CA ILE A 509 15.81 -4.72 -16.99
C ILE A 509 15.92 -4.75 -15.46
N ASP A 510 14.83 -4.51 -14.74
CA ASP A 510 14.81 -4.53 -13.28
C ASP A 510 15.19 -5.91 -12.71
N ILE A 511 14.62 -6.99 -13.24
CA ILE A 511 14.94 -8.37 -12.86
C ILE A 511 16.43 -8.67 -13.02
N PHE A 512 17.03 -8.33 -14.17
CA PHE A 512 18.45 -8.60 -14.41
C PHE A 512 19.36 -7.66 -13.61
N MET A 513 18.99 -6.40 -13.44
CA MET A 513 19.73 -5.45 -12.59
C MET A 513 19.71 -5.90 -11.14
N ALA A 514 18.53 -6.23 -10.61
CA ALA A 514 18.37 -6.72 -9.25
C ALA A 514 19.16 -8.03 -9.04
N LEU A 515 19.15 -8.96 -10.01
CA LEU A 515 19.92 -10.20 -9.96
C LEU A 515 21.42 -9.94 -9.85
N GLY A 516 21.95 -9.13 -10.77
CA GLY A 516 23.38 -8.80 -10.79
C GLY A 516 23.83 -8.06 -9.54
N LEU A 517 23.03 -7.10 -9.08
CA LEU A 517 23.31 -6.32 -7.88
C LEU A 517 23.17 -7.16 -6.59
N SER A 518 22.24 -8.12 -6.53
CA SER A 518 22.12 -9.04 -5.40
C SER A 518 23.34 -9.92 -5.26
N TYR A 519 23.84 -10.52 -6.35
CA TYR A 519 25.09 -11.26 -6.32
C TYR A 519 26.30 -10.37 -5.95
N LEU A 520 26.37 -9.17 -6.51
CA LEU A 520 27.44 -8.21 -6.19
C LEU A 520 27.42 -7.83 -4.72
N ALA A 521 26.27 -7.46 -4.20
CA ALA A 521 26.10 -6.95 -2.84
C ALA A 521 26.29 -8.02 -1.75
N TYR A 522 25.82 -9.25 -2.00
CA TYR A 522 25.80 -10.33 -1.02
C TYR A 522 26.93 -11.38 -1.20
N ARG A 523 27.82 -11.25 -2.18
CA ARG A 523 28.92 -12.20 -2.42
C ARG A 523 30.25 -11.55 -2.76
N VAL A 524 30.28 -10.27 -3.07
CA VAL A 524 31.50 -9.58 -3.48
C VAL A 524 31.83 -8.43 -2.53
N VAL A 525 30.83 -7.75 -1.98
CA VAL A 525 31.01 -6.59 -1.08
C VAL A 525 31.10 -7.03 0.39
N GLU A 526 30.60 -8.22 0.76
CA GLU A 526 30.93 -8.90 2.00
C GLU A 526 32.38 -9.42 1.95
#